data_5ae5e0171603d5e28efa61d06eef3271
#
_entry.id   5ae5e0171603d5e28efa61d06eef3271
#
_cell.length_a   1.000
_cell.length_b   1.000
_cell.length_c   1.000
_cell.angle_alpha   90.00
_cell.angle_beta   90.00
_cell.angle_gamma   90.00
#
_symmetry.space_group_name_H-M   'P 1'
#
loop_
_entity.id
_entity.type
_entity.pdbx_description
1 polymer ?
#
loop_
_entity_poly.entity_id
_entity_poly.type
_entity_poly.pdbx_seq_one_letter_code
_entity_poly.pdbx_strand_id
1 'polypeptide(L)'
;KVYLILIHRKNTIMISENNLHKLCLIYGNQKLLVDETVDSIIKERLEGRPYEWALERFYSDELLKNKGESGKQNIEDLLISYETLPMLTDRKVIRIDNFELVKKPSKNSGNNNQHLLYETVEKIINNPPDNMWFIFTSAATREQDFSKPLIQNIKESGLIKKFTAYEN
;
A
#
# COMPACT_ATOMS: atom_id res chain seq x y z
N LYS A 1 1.76 21.72 -16.85
CA LYS A 1 0.58 21.20 -17.59
C LYS A 1 -0.33 20.53 -16.58
N VAL A 2 -1.58 21.03 -16.49
CA VAL A 2 -2.61 20.49 -15.60
C VAL A 2 -3.45 19.53 -16.44
N TYR A 3 -3.53 18.26 -16.03
CA TYR A 3 -4.44 17.29 -16.65
C TYR A 3 -5.73 17.22 -15.85
N LEU A 4 -6.84 17.53 -16.50
CA LEU A 4 -8.19 17.41 -15.95
C LEU A 4 -8.71 16.00 -16.26
N ILE A 5 -8.84 15.14 -15.26
CA ILE A 5 -9.53 13.86 -15.41
C ILE A 5 -10.98 14.04 -14.97
N LEU A 6 -11.89 14.06 -15.92
CA LEU A 6 -13.32 14.06 -15.69
C LEU A 6 -13.78 12.65 -15.28
N ILE A 7 -14.02 12.45 -13.99
CA ILE A 7 -14.79 11.31 -13.50
C ILE A 7 -16.20 11.81 -13.17
N HIS A 8 -17.19 11.18 -13.77
CA HIS A 8 -18.61 11.50 -13.62
C HIS A 8 -19.03 11.53 -12.15
N ARG A 9 -19.63 12.65 -11.75
CA ARG A 9 -20.28 13.02 -10.49
C ARG A 9 -19.38 13.39 -9.30
N LYS A 10 -19.08 14.68 -9.23
CA LYS A 10 -18.90 15.51 -8.01
C LYS A 10 -17.64 15.37 -7.14
N ASN A 11 -16.51 14.92 -7.65
CA ASN A 11 -15.23 15.25 -6.98
C ASN A 11 -14.11 15.38 -8.02
N THR A 12 -13.89 16.57 -8.51
CA THR A 12 -12.70 16.90 -9.31
C THR A 12 -11.51 16.98 -8.36
N ILE A 13 -10.63 15.99 -8.39
CA ILE A 13 -9.34 16.07 -7.69
C ILE A 13 -8.34 16.67 -8.66
N MET A 14 -7.93 17.91 -8.41
CA MET A 14 -6.78 18.51 -9.10
C MET A 14 -5.51 17.96 -8.47
N ILE A 15 -4.79 17.11 -9.20
CA ILE A 15 -3.47 16.64 -8.79
C ILE A 15 -2.45 17.50 -9.55
N SER A 16 -1.70 18.33 -8.84
CA SER A 16 -0.58 19.05 -9.44
C SER A 16 0.59 18.06 -9.63
N GLU A 17 1.31 18.16 -10.76
CA GLU A 17 2.42 17.27 -11.16
C GLU A 17 3.57 17.13 -10.14
N ASN A 18 3.58 17.93 -9.06
CA ASN A 18 4.69 17.98 -8.10
C ASN A 18 4.45 17.23 -6.77
N ASN A 19 3.33 16.49 -6.62
CA ASN A 19 3.02 15.83 -5.33
C ASN A 19 2.49 14.40 -5.52
N LEU A 20 3.23 13.58 -6.25
CA LEU A 20 2.97 12.15 -6.33
C LEU A 20 3.42 11.49 -5.02
N HIS A 21 2.52 11.42 -4.04
CA HIS A 21 2.82 10.74 -2.78
C HIS A 21 3.34 9.33 -3.00
N LYS A 22 4.50 9.02 -2.44
CA LYS A 22 5.10 7.68 -2.51
C LYS A 22 4.34 6.63 -1.71
N LEU A 23 3.63 7.08 -0.68
CA LEU A 23 2.85 6.25 0.22
C LEU A 23 1.37 6.59 0.06
N CYS A 24 0.52 5.59 -0.17
CA CYS A 24 -0.92 5.74 -0.23
C CYS A 24 -1.59 4.69 0.64
N LEU A 25 -2.51 5.09 1.52
CA LEU A 25 -3.40 4.19 2.25
C LEU A 25 -4.83 4.43 1.79
N ILE A 26 -5.43 3.42 1.16
CA ILE A 26 -6.80 3.45 0.65
C ILE A 26 -7.60 2.38 1.37
N TYR A 27 -8.61 2.77 2.14
CA TYR A 27 -9.32 1.82 2.98
C TYR A 27 -10.81 2.10 3.11
N GLY A 28 -11.56 1.08 3.52
CA GLY A 28 -12.99 1.18 3.80
C GLY A 28 -13.79 -0.03 3.31
N ASN A 29 -15.08 -0.03 3.63
CA ASN A 29 -15.98 -1.14 3.29
C ASN A 29 -16.62 -1.01 1.89
N GLN A 30 -16.40 0.09 1.18
CA GLN A 30 -16.85 0.26 -0.20
C GLN A 30 -15.79 -0.27 -1.18
N LYS A 31 -15.72 -1.59 -1.29
CA LYS A 31 -14.67 -2.28 -2.04
C LYS A 31 -14.50 -1.75 -3.46
N LEU A 32 -15.59 -1.52 -4.19
CA LEU A 32 -15.52 -1.01 -5.56
C LEU A 32 -14.77 0.33 -5.64
N LEU A 33 -15.08 1.27 -4.75
CA LEU A 33 -14.42 2.58 -4.74
C LEU A 33 -12.95 2.49 -4.30
N VAL A 34 -12.64 1.59 -3.39
CA VAL A 34 -11.26 1.29 -3.00
C VAL A 34 -10.48 0.75 -4.21
N ASP A 35 -11.00 -0.27 -4.89
CA ASP A 35 -10.34 -0.90 -6.03
C ASP A 35 -10.18 0.09 -7.21
N GLU A 36 -11.23 0.84 -7.60
CA GLU A 36 -11.15 1.85 -8.67
C GLU A 36 -10.12 2.94 -8.35
N THR A 37 -10.06 3.39 -7.09
CA THR A 37 -9.07 4.39 -6.67
C THR A 37 -7.65 3.84 -6.73
N VAL A 38 -7.44 2.61 -6.25
CA VAL A 38 -6.14 1.93 -6.30
C VAL A 38 -5.69 1.74 -7.75
N ASP A 39 -6.55 1.25 -8.62
CA ASP A 39 -6.22 1.03 -10.05
C ASP A 39 -5.88 2.35 -10.75
N SER A 40 -6.60 3.42 -10.44
CA SER A 40 -6.29 4.76 -10.96
C SER A 40 -4.92 5.25 -10.52
N ILE A 41 -4.56 5.06 -9.24
CA ILE A 41 -3.25 5.42 -8.70
C ILE A 41 -2.15 4.58 -9.35
N ILE A 42 -2.32 3.26 -9.45
CA ILE A 42 -1.34 2.36 -10.11
C ILE A 42 -1.08 2.81 -11.54
N LYS A 43 -2.14 3.02 -12.31
CA LYS A 43 -2.03 3.48 -13.71
C LYS A 43 -1.28 4.79 -13.83
N GLU A 44 -1.57 5.75 -12.95
CA GLU A 44 -0.88 7.05 -12.92
C GLU A 44 0.61 6.89 -12.58
N ARG A 45 0.96 6.07 -11.57
CA ARG A 45 2.35 5.89 -11.14
C ARG A 45 3.19 5.15 -12.17
N LEU A 46 2.61 4.17 -12.84
CA LEU A 46 3.31 3.36 -13.83
C LEU A 46 3.44 4.04 -15.20
N GLU A 47 2.61 5.05 -15.50
CA GLU A 47 2.68 5.80 -16.76
C GLU A 47 2.81 4.89 -18.01
N GLY A 48 2.01 3.82 -18.05
CA GLY A 48 1.99 2.88 -19.18
C GLY A 48 3.07 1.79 -19.16
N ARG A 49 3.88 1.67 -18.07
CA ARG A 49 4.79 0.53 -17.91
C ARG A 49 4.00 -0.77 -17.77
N PRO A 50 4.51 -1.89 -18.28
CA PRO A 50 3.84 -3.19 -18.16
C PRO A 50 3.69 -3.61 -16.69
N TYR A 51 2.49 -4.02 -16.31
CA TYR A 51 2.19 -4.44 -14.94
C TYR A 51 2.98 -5.66 -14.51
N GLU A 52 3.27 -6.58 -15.45
CA GLU A 52 4.01 -7.80 -15.19
C GLU A 52 5.41 -7.55 -14.61
N TRP A 53 6.00 -6.38 -14.88
CA TRP A 53 7.36 -6.03 -14.46
C TRP A 53 7.39 -4.89 -13.44
N ALA A 54 6.33 -4.12 -13.36
CA ALA A 54 6.31 -2.85 -12.61
C ALA A 54 5.34 -2.87 -11.41
N LEU A 55 4.46 -3.87 -11.30
CA LEU A 55 3.51 -4.02 -10.21
C LEU A 55 3.73 -5.34 -9.48
N GLU A 56 4.01 -5.25 -8.18
CA GLU A 56 4.01 -6.40 -7.28
C GLU A 56 2.91 -6.24 -6.22
N ARG A 57 2.29 -7.36 -5.85
CA ARG A 57 1.20 -7.38 -4.88
C ARG A 57 1.46 -8.40 -3.79
N PHE A 58 1.32 -7.95 -2.55
CA PHE A 58 1.49 -8.76 -1.34
C PHE A 58 0.22 -8.71 -0.49
N TYR A 59 -0.05 -9.79 0.22
CA TYR A 59 -1.18 -9.92 1.14
C TYR A 59 -0.65 -10.13 2.55
N SER A 60 -0.98 -9.24 3.48
CA SER A 60 -0.45 -9.31 4.85
C SER A 60 -0.82 -10.60 5.56
N ASP A 61 -2.01 -11.17 5.30
CA ASP A 61 -2.44 -12.44 5.87
C ASP A 61 -1.63 -13.64 5.34
N GLU A 62 -1.14 -13.59 4.09
CA GLU A 62 -0.23 -14.61 3.54
C GLU A 62 1.18 -14.47 4.10
N LEU A 63 1.68 -13.24 4.20
CA LEU A 63 2.99 -12.94 4.76
C LEU A 63 3.11 -13.37 6.23
N LEU A 64 2.01 -13.34 6.98
CA LEU A 64 1.97 -13.77 8.39
C LEU A 64 1.93 -15.29 8.57
N LYS A 65 1.59 -16.06 7.51
CA LYS A 65 1.60 -17.52 7.58
C LYS A 65 3.03 -18.07 7.62
N ASN A 66 3.23 -19.15 8.37
CA ASN A 66 4.56 -19.75 8.49
C ASN A 66 5.07 -20.27 7.14
N LYS A 67 6.40 -20.18 6.96
CA LYS A 67 7.12 -20.77 5.83
C LYS A 67 6.87 -22.28 5.76
N GLY A 68 6.39 -22.78 4.65
CA GLY A 68 6.24 -24.22 4.42
C GLY A 68 5.40 -24.61 3.23
N GLU A 69 4.63 -23.68 2.66
CA GLU A 69 3.84 -23.95 1.46
C GLU A 69 4.54 -23.40 0.21
N SER A 70 5.00 -24.30 -0.64
CA SER A 70 5.63 -23.96 -1.94
C SER A 70 4.73 -23.06 -2.78
N GLY A 71 5.28 -21.96 -3.28
CA GLY A 71 4.61 -21.05 -4.22
C GLY A 71 3.87 -19.87 -3.60
N LYS A 72 3.93 -19.67 -2.27
CA LYS A 72 3.36 -18.48 -1.60
C LYS A 72 4.44 -17.45 -1.28
N GLN A 73 4.10 -16.18 -1.43
CA GLN A 73 4.96 -15.06 -1.05
C GLN A 73 5.22 -15.05 0.45
N ASN A 74 6.41 -14.64 0.84
CA ASN A 74 6.81 -14.49 2.23
C ASN A 74 7.37 -13.07 2.49
N ILE A 75 7.69 -12.76 3.74
CA ILE A 75 8.18 -11.43 4.12
C ILE A 75 9.56 -11.13 3.50
N GLU A 76 10.38 -12.14 3.26
CA GLU A 76 11.67 -11.98 2.58
C GLU A 76 11.46 -11.54 1.13
N ASP A 77 10.43 -12.05 0.44
CA ASP A 77 10.08 -11.61 -0.91
C ASP A 77 9.68 -10.13 -0.93
N LEU A 78 8.91 -9.67 0.06
CA LEU A 78 8.57 -8.26 0.21
C LEU A 78 9.83 -7.40 0.45
N LEU A 79 10.74 -7.86 1.30
CA LEU A 79 11.99 -7.17 1.59
C LEU A 79 12.89 -7.09 0.35
N ILE A 80 13.05 -8.20 -0.38
CA ILE A 80 13.78 -8.25 -1.65
C ILE A 80 13.15 -7.30 -2.66
N SER A 81 11.83 -7.32 -2.77
CA SER A 81 11.10 -6.42 -3.67
C SER A 81 11.35 -4.96 -3.35
N TYR A 82 11.38 -4.60 -2.07
CA TYR A 82 11.69 -3.25 -1.60
C TYR A 82 13.16 -2.84 -1.86
N GLU A 83 14.11 -3.75 -1.67
CA GLU A 83 15.55 -3.46 -1.80
C GLU A 83 16.06 -3.55 -3.24
N THR A 84 15.31 -4.21 -4.13
CA THR A 84 15.71 -4.42 -5.51
C THR A 84 15.05 -3.39 -6.43
N LEU A 85 15.87 -2.61 -7.11
CA LEU A 85 15.39 -1.73 -8.19
C LEU A 85 14.83 -2.56 -9.33
N PRO A 86 13.76 -2.11 -9.98
CA PRO A 86 13.21 -2.81 -11.12
C PRO A 86 14.25 -2.89 -12.25
N MET A 87 14.58 -4.10 -12.70
CA MET A 87 15.58 -4.32 -13.73
C MET A 87 15.07 -4.00 -15.16
N LEU A 88 13.77 -4.14 -15.37
CA LEU A 88 13.14 -4.02 -16.70
C LEU A 88 12.30 -2.74 -16.84
N THR A 89 12.20 -1.94 -15.80
CA THR A 89 11.44 -0.69 -15.77
C THR A 89 12.09 0.30 -14.82
N ASP A 90 11.90 1.58 -15.10
CA ASP A 90 12.38 2.68 -14.26
C ASP A 90 11.43 3.03 -13.10
N ARG A 91 10.29 2.33 -13.00
CA ARG A 91 9.24 2.57 -12.00
C ARG A 91 8.67 1.26 -11.46
N LYS A 92 8.33 1.26 -10.18
CA LYS A 92 7.74 0.11 -9.50
C LYS A 92 6.65 0.55 -8.52
N VAL A 93 5.54 -0.18 -8.53
CA VAL A 93 4.50 -0.07 -7.52
C VAL A 93 4.43 -1.37 -6.73
N ILE A 94 4.46 -1.26 -5.41
CA ILE A 94 4.25 -2.36 -4.49
C ILE A 94 2.90 -2.12 -3.78
N ARG A 95 1.95 -3.03 -3.99
CA ARG A 95 0.66 -3.04 -3.32
C ARG A 95 0.67 -4.03 -2.17
N ILE A 96 0.27 -3.59 -0.98
CA ILE A 96 0.16 -4.41 0.23
C ILE A 96 -1.28 -4.37 0.72
N ASP A 97 -1.98 -5.49 0.58
CA ASP A 97 -3.38 -5.64 1.00
C ASP A 97 -3.50 -6.14 2.44
N ASN A 98 -4.67 -5.96 3.06
CA ASN A 98 -4.97 -6.32 4.44
C ASN A 98 -4.03 -5.62 5.45
N PHE A 99 -3.80 -4.32 5.22
CA PHE A 99 -2.85 -3.51 6.01
C PHE A 99 -3.21 -3.44 7.50
N GLU A 100 -4.47 -3.60 7.87
CA GLU A 100 -4.93 -3.67 9.26
C GLU A 100 -4.29 -4.82 10.05
N LEU A 101 -3.75 -5.84 9.37
CA LEU A 101 -3.06 -6.97 10.01
C LEU A 101 -1.61 -6.63 10.39
N VAL A 102 -1.04 -5.54 9.87
CA VAL A 102 0.31 -5.08 10.20
C VAL A 102 0.28 -4.38 11.57
N LYS A 103 0.42 -5.15 12.63
CA LYS A 103 0.34 -4.67 14.01
C LYS A 103 1.71 -4.65 14.68
N LYS A 104 1.93 -3.63 15.53
CA LYS A 104 3.10 -3.63 16.40
C LYS A 104 3.05 -4.86 17.33
N PRO A 105 4.07 -5.72 17.31
CA PRO A 105 4.07 -6.90 18.17
C PRO A 105 4.09 -6.50 19.64
N SER A 106 3.40 -7.26 20.48
CA SER A 106 3.52 -7.13 21.93
C SER A 106 4.85 -7.71 22.39
N LYS A 107 5.39 -7.21 23.50
CA LYS A 107 6.70 -7.65 24.05
C LYS A 107 6.78 -9.17 24.31
N ASN A 108 5.65 -9.86 24.46
CA ASN A 108 5.54 -11.28 24.73
C ASN A 108 4.99 -12.07 23.51
N SER A 109 4.91 -11.47 22.34
CA SER A 109 4.44 -12.15 21.13
C SER A 109 5.57 -13.04 20.60
N GLY A 110 5.43 -14.35 20.74
CA GLY A 110 6.33 -15.34 20.14
C GLY A 110 6.20 -15.46 18.60
N ASN A 111 5.42 -14.60 17.95
CA ASN A 111 5.22 -14.64 16.51
C ASN A 111 6.28 -13.80 15.79
N ASN A 112 7.36 -14.44 15.37
CA ASN A 112 8.46 -13.81 14.63
C ASN A 112 7.99 -13.15 13.32
N ASN A 113 7.00 -13.72 12.62
CA ASN A 113 6.51 -13.15 11.37
C ASN A 113 5.79 -11.82 11.58
N GLN A 114 5.02 -11.68 12.68
CA GLN A 114 4.38 -10.41 13.01
C GLN A 114 5.41 -9.31 13.27
N HIS A 115 6.50 -9.64 13.96
CA HIS A 115 7.58 -8.70 14.24
C HIS A 115 8.30 -8.29 12.94
N LEU A 116 8.69 -9.28 12.15
CA LEU A 116 9.41 -9.04 10.90
C LEU A 116 8.57 -8.27 9.88
N LEU A 117 7.27 -8.60 9.74
CA LEU A 117 6.36 -7.86 8.86
C LEU A 117 6.22 -6.41 9.31
N TYR A 118 6.01 -6.17 10.61
CA TYR A 118 5.89 -4.81 11.14
C TYR A 118 7.16 -3.99 10.86
N GLU A 119 8.34 -4.54 11.16
CA GLU A 119 9.63 -3.85 10.93
C GLU A 119 9.88 -3.58 9.44
N THR A 120 9.57 -4.56 8.57
CA THR A 120 9.71 -4.39 7.12
C THR A 120 8.81 -3.26 6.60
N VAL A 121 7.54 -3.25 7.01
CA VAL A 121 6.60 -2.20 6.60
C VAL A 121 6.97 -0.83 7.20
N GLU A 122 7.41 -0.80 8.45
CA GLU A 122 7.91 0.44 9.08
C GLU A 122 9.13 1.00 8.33
N LYS A 123 10.08 0.14 7.92
CA LYS A 123 11.23 0.51 7.08
C LYS A 123 10.79 1.11 5.75
N ILE A 124 9.83 0.47 5.07
CA ILE A 124 9.25 0.95 3.80
C ILE A 124 8.63 2.35 3.97
N ILE A 125 7.81 2.54 5.01
CA ILE A 125 7.12 3.80 5.26
C ILE A 125 8.10 4.93 5.58
N ASN A 126 9.14 4.64 6.35
CA ASN A 126 10.12 5.64 6.75
C ASN A 126 11.13 6.01 5.65
N ASN A 127 11.40 5.10 4.72
CA ASN A 127 12.43 5.28 3.70
C ASN A 127 11.97 4.77 2.31
N PRO A 128 10.89 5.32 1.72
CA PRO A 128 10.44 4.87 0.41
C PRO A 128 11.45 5.28 -0.69
N PRO A 129 11.96 4.33 -1.51
CA PRO A 129 12.90 4.61 -2.60
C PRO A 129 12.30 5.55 -3.66
N ASP A 130 13.15 6.25 -4.40
CA ASP A 130 12.72 7.31 -5.32
C ASP A 130 11.83 6.83 -6.46
N ASN A 131 12.08 5.66 -7.00
CA ASN A 131 11.37 5.10 -8.15
C ASN A 131 10.31 4.06 -7.75
N MET A 132 9.91 4.04 -6.49
CA MET A 132 8.92 3.10 -5.95
C MET A 132 7.77 3.83 -5.27
N TRP A 133 6.57 3.30 -5.44
CA TRP A 133 5.35 3.74 -4.78
C TRP A 133 4.71 2.58 -4.04
N PHE A 134 4.23 2.85 -2.87
CA PHE A 134 3.62 1.85 -1.99
C PHE A 134 2.15 2.18 -1.76
N ILE A 135 1.28 1.21 -2.06
CA ILE A 135 -0.16 1.34 -1.90
C ILE A 135 -0.60 0.32 -0.88
N PHE A 136 -1.06 0.79 0.26
CA PHE A 136 -1.65 -0.02 1.32
C PHE A 136 -3.16 -0.02 1.16
N THR A 137 -3.80 -1.19 1.25
CA THR A 137 -5.26 -1.30 1.21
C THR A 137 -5.81 -2.07 2.40
N SER A 138 -7.05 -1.76 2.78
CA SER A 138 -7.74 -2.43 3.88
C SER A 138 -9.26 -2.32 3.74
N ALA A 139 -9.96 -3.33 4.21
CA ALA A 139 -11.42 -3.30 4.39
C ALA A 139 -11.85 -2.69 5.74
N ALA A 140 -10.92 -2.32 6.60
CA ALA A 140 -11.21 -1.66 7.88
C ALA A 140 -12.01 -0.37 7.67
N THR A 141 -12.89 -0.05 8.61
CA THR A 141 -13.75 1.14 8.55
C THR A 141 -13.31 2.24 9.51
N ARG A 142 -12.42 1.92 10.44
CA ARG A 142 -11.97 2.84 11.48
C ARG A 142 -10.45 2.95 11.49
N GLU A 143 -9.96 4.16 11.72
CA GLU A 143 -8.53 4.45 11.80
C GLU A 143 -7.84 3.71 12.95
N GLN A 144 -8.55 3.49 14.05
CA GLN A 144 -8.05 2.73 15.20
C GLN A 144 -7.78 1.24 14.92
N ASP A 145 -8.24 0.73 13.78
CA ASP A 145 -7.97 -0.64 13.35
C ASP A 145 -6.54 -0.81 12.83
N PHE A 146 -5.81 0.29 12.62
CA PHE A 146 -4.42 0.29 12.17
C PHE A 146 -3.42 0.48 13.31
N SER A 147 -2.16 0.17 13.05
CA SER A 147 -1.05 0.53 13.94
C SER A 147 -0.87 2.04 13.98
N LYS A 148 -1.06 2.65 15.15
CA LYS A 148 -0.99 4.11 15.32
C LYS A 148 0.32 4.73 14.82
N PRO A 149 1.52 4.17 15.07
CA PRO A 149 2.75 4.73 14.52
C PRO A 149 2.80 4.71 12.99
N LEU A 150 2.39 3.59 12.35
CA LEU A 150 2.43 3.47 10.90
C LEU A 150 1.48 4.45 10.21
N ILE A 151 0.24 4.56 10.70
CA ILE A 151 -0.74 5.48 10.09
C ILE A 151 -0.33 6.94 10.29
N GLN A 152 0.30 7.28 11.42
CA GLN A 152 0.81 8.64 11.65
C GLN A 152 1.89 9.00 10.63
N ASN A 153 2.86 8.13 10.39
CA ASN A 153 3.91 8.37 9.41
C ASN A 153 3.36 8.50 7.98
N ILE A 154 2.34 7.68 7.62
CA ILE A 154 1.67 7.82 6.33
C ILE A 154 0.91 9.17 6.23
N LYS A 155 0.28 9.65 7.31
CA LYS A 155 -0.40 10.95 7.33
C LYS A 155 0.55 12.11 7.08
N GLU A 156 1.77 12.02 7.59
CA GLU A 156 2.77 13.10 7.48
C GLU A 156 3.39 13.20 6.08
N SER A 157 3.54 12.07 5.37
CA SER A 157 4.29 12.01 4.11
C SER A 157 3.52 11.44 2.92
N GLY A 158 2.32 10.92 3.13
CA GLY A 158 1.56 10.18 2.14
C GLY A 158 0.14 10.68 1.90
N LEU A 159 -0.64 9.88 1.19
CA LEU A 159 -2.05 10.09 0.89
C LEU A 159 -2.89 9.06 1.64
N ILE A 160 -3.94 9.51 2.34
CA ILE A 160 -4.93 8.62 2.95
C ILE A 160 -6.31 8.93 2.36
N LYS A 161 -7.00 7.89 1.87
CA LYS A 161 -8.39 7.97 1.44
C LYS A 161 -9.23 6.90 2.10
N LYS A 162 -10.40 7.29 2.60
CA LYS A 162 -11.36 6.44 3.26
C LYS A 162 -12.67 6.38 2.48
N PHE A 163 -13.17 5.18 2.24
CA PHE A 163 -14.46 4.92 1.57
C PHE A 163 -15.34 4.04 2.46
N THR A 164 -16.22 4.67 3.22
CA THR A 164 -17.18 3.96 4.07
C THR A 164 -18.60 4.32 3.68
N ALA A 165 -19.48 3.33 3.55
CA ALA A 165 -20.91 3.57 3.54
C ALA A 165 -21.31 4.11 4.92
N TYR A 166 -22.17 5.11 4.95
CA TYR A 166 -22.81 5.50 6.20
C TYR A 166 -23.72 4.32 6.61
N GLU A 167 -23.43 3.69 7.74
CA GLU A 167 -24.43 2.87 8.40
C GLU A 167 -25.50 3.83 8.95
N ASN A 168 -26.73 3.74 8.39
CA ASN A 168 -27.89 4.44 8.91
C ASN A 168 -28.34 3.81 10.24
#